data_0ab183567f1cbcaa90a2f62a523b79cd
#
_entry.id   0ab183567f1cbcaa90a2f62a523b79cd
#
_cell.length_a   1.000
_cell.length_b   1.000
_cell.length_c   1.000
_cell.angle_alpha   90.00
_cell.angle_beta   90.00
_cell.angle_gamma   90.00
#
_symmetry.space_group_name_H-M   'P 1'
#
loop_
_entity.id
_entity.type
_entity.pdbx_description
1 polymer ?
#
loop_
_entity_poly.entity_id
_entity_poly.type
_entity_poly.pdbx_seq_one_letter_code
_entity_poly.pdbx_strand_id
1 'polypeptide(L)'
;MKRNSLYIISSLLFACVLFIYATSINYQNNTNARQTKTETYTNTVVNVPIDIQYDSEQYFISGFSSEVTVFLTGSNRVTLASEMQESTRKFKVTADLTQATEGTIEVPLTIENLPSGLTAVATPQKITVKVGKKVTRDNVPVVPQIDSSQIDEKIIIERVTVSDEKVSVTSDADTLSKIDRIVAVLPTSEQITVNYSGSVPLQAVDKNGAVLPTVITPFETTMKVTTKAVRTTSSTTTTSNTSSTENSSTTAAETKSES
;
A
#
# COMPACT_ATOMS: atom_id res chain seq x y z
N MET A 1 -55.77 1.04 79.58
CA MET A 1 -55.41 1.83 78.37
C MET A 1 -53.96 1.87 77.98
N LYS A 2 -53.01 1.62 78.87
CA LYS A 2 -51.53 1.71 78.56
C LYS A 2 -50.97 0.53 77.74
N ARG A 3 -51.56 -0.67 77.74
CA ARG A 3 -51.04 -1.84 76.97
C ARG A 3 -51.32 -1.78 75.48
N ASN A 4 -52.45 -1.26 75.04
CA ASN A 4 -52.80 -1.15 73.65
C ASN A 4 -52.01 -0.03 72.94
N SER A 5 -51.60 1.00 73.62
CA SER A 5 -50.75 2.08 73.09
C SER A 5 -49.37 1.60 72.78
N LEU A 6 -48.86 0.65 73.57
CA LEU A 6 -47.53 0.07 73.34
C LEU A 6 -47.45 -0.74 72.07
N TYR A 7 -48.53 -1.48 71.74
CA TYR A 7 -48.63 -2.26 70.47
C TYR A 7 -48.71 -1.33 69.25
N ILE A 8 -49.43 -0.21 69.38
CA ILE A 8 -49.55 0.74 68.27
C ILE A 8 -48.20 1.41 68.01
N ILE A 9 -47.46 1.78 69.05
CA ILE A 9 -46.12 2.37 68.89
C ILE A 9 -45.14 1.37 68.30
N SER A 10 -45.16 0.13 68.74
CA SER A 10 -44.31 -0.95 68.18
C SER A 10 -44.64 -1.24 66.69
N SER A 11 -45.90 -1.30 66.33
CA SER A 11 -46.34 -1.46 64.95
C SER A 11 -45.90 -0.34 64.03
N LEU A 12 -46.02 0.92 64.51
CA LEU A 12 -45.55 2.07 63.76
C LEU A 12 -44.02 2.09 63.54
N LEU A 13 -43.28 1.71 64.56
CA LEU A 13 -41.84 1.63 64.49
C LEU A 13 -41.39 0.54 63.48
N PHE A 14 -42.08 -0.62 63.52
CA PHE A 14 -41.82 -1.71 62.53
C PHE A 14 -42.13 -1.25 61.11
N ALA A 15 -43.24 -0.56 60.90
CA ALA A 15 -43.62 -0.04 59.58
C ALA A 15 -42.58 1.00 59.06
N CYS A 16 -42.08 1.88 59.92
CA CYS A 16 -41.00 2.82 59.56
C CYS A 16 -39.70 2.09 59.18
N VAL A 17 -39.30 1.07 59.93
CA VAL A 17 -38.10 0.29 59.63
C VAL A 17 -38.26 -0.43 58.28
N LEU A 18 -39.42 -1.06 58.02
CA LEU A 18 -39.69 -1.73 56.74
C LEU A 18 -39.72 -0.70 55.58
N PHE A 19 -40.30 0.49 55.82
CA PHE A 19 -40.30 1.55 54.80
C PHE A 19 -38.87 2.02 54.45
N ILE A 20 -38.03 2.28 55.49
CA ILE A 20 -36.62 2.63 55.27
C ILE A 20 -35.88 1.51 54.56
N TYR A 21 -36.11 0.28 54.95
CA TYR A 21 -35.48 -0.89 54.30
C TYR A 21 -35.90 -1.00 52.81
N ALA A 22 -37.23 -0.90 52.55
CA ALA A 22 -37.73 -0.94 51.18
C ALA A 22 -37.27 0.22 50.29
N THR A 23 -37.18 1.42 50.83
CA THR A 23 -36.63 2.57 50.11
C THR A 23 -35.14 2.42 49.88
N SER A 24 -34.38 1.89 50.85
CA SER A 24 -32.94 1.65 50.69
C SER A 24 -32.65 0.63 49.60
N ILE A 25 -33.40 -0.49 49.50
CA ILE A 25 -33.24 -1.49 48.43
C ILE A 25 -33.63 -0.88 47.08
N ASN A 26 -34.69 -0.08 47.05
CA ASN A 26 -35.14 0.56 45.81
C ASN A 26 -34.16 1.62 45.31
N TYR A 27 -33.46 2.28 46.24
CA TYR A 27 -32.37 3.23 45.90
C TYR A 27 -31.16 2.51 45.33
N GLN A 28 -30.74 1.37 45.90
CA GLN A 28 -29.63 0.57 45.40
C GLN A 28 -29.93 -0.07 44.03
N ASN A 29 -31.16 -0.56 43.82
CA ASN A 29 -31.57 -1.12 42.54
C ASN A 29 -31.69 -0.07 41.43
N ASN A 30 -32.06 1.19 41.76
CA ASN A 30 -32.23 2.28 40.80
C ASN A 30 -30.87 2.91 40.42
N THR A 31 -29.84 2.86 41.28
CA THR A 31 -28.51 3.29 40.94
C THR A 31 -27.79 2.26 40.04
N ASN A 32 -28.06 0.95 40.22
CA ASN A 32 -27.54 -0.09 39.37
C ASN A 32 -28.26 -0.18 37.99
N ALA A 33 -29.52 0.24 37.90
CA ALA A 33 -30.26 0.29 36.63
C ALA A 33 -29.89 1.49 35.73
N ARG A 34 -29.17 2.49 36.25
CA ARG A 34 -28.69 3.66 35.47
C ARG A 34 -27.25 3.57 35.00
N GLN A 35 -26.53 2.50 35.34
CA GLN A 35 -25.37 2.12 34.55
C GLN A 35 -25.89 1.41 33.28
N THR A 36 -26.43 2.17 32.36
CA THR A 36 -26.40 1.75 30.95
C THR A 36 -24.93 1.48 30.65
N LYS A 37 -24.55 0.20 30.59
CA LYS A 37 -23.31 -0.19 29.96
C LYS A 37 -23.38 0.44 28.58
N THR A 38 -22.75 1.58 28.41
CA THR A 38 -22.59 2.17 27.08
C THR A 38 -21.77 1.15 26.32
N GLU A 39 -22.43 0.37 25.46
CA GLU A 39 -21.74 -0.57 24.60
C GLU A 39 -20.71 0.21 23.81
N THR A 40 -19.47 -0.14 23.99
CA THR A 40 -18.35 0.47 23.30
C THR A 40 -17.92 -0.46 22.16
N TYR A 41 -17.91 0.06 20.97
CA TYR A 41 -17.50 -0.66 19.77
C TYR A 41 -16.10 -0.25 19.40
N THR A 42 -15.27 -1.23 19.02
CA THR A 42 -13.90 -0.98 18.54
C THR A 42 -13.79 -1.45 17.11
N ASN A 43 -13.31 -0.58 16.24
CA ASN A 43 -13.02 -0.86 14.85
C ASN A 43 -11.57 -0.51 14.53
N THR A 44 -11.01 -1.23 13.56
CA THR A 44 -9.63 -1.04 13.09
C THR A 44 -9.65 -0.40 11.71
N VAL A 45 -8.93 0.69 11.55
CA VAL A 45 -8.71 1.36 10.27
C VAL A 45 -7.25 1.15 9.89
N VAL A 46 -7.04 0.44 8.80
CA VAL A 46 -5.70 0.16 8.26
C VAL A 46 -5.33 1.18 7.19
N ASN A 47 -4.04 1.30 6.89
CA ASN A 47 -3.49 2.15 5.84
C ASN A 47 -3.93 3.62 5.97
N VAL A 48 -3.89 4.14 7.21
CA VAL A 48 -4.16 5.56 7.45
C VAL A 48 -2.89 6.33 7.15
N PRO A 49 -2.91 7.28 6.19
CA PRO A 49 -1.72 8.07 5.86
C PRO A 49 -1.32 8.98 7.04
N ILE A 50 -0.01 9.14 7.20
CA ILE A 50 0.57 10.06 8.17
C ILE A 50 0.85 11.40 7.48
N ASP A 51 0.28 12.48 8.01
CA ASP A 51 0.56 13.84 7.59
C ASP A 51 1.77 14.37 8.37
N ILE A 52 2.91 14.51 7.69
CA ILE A 52 4.16 14.91 8.34
C ILE A 52 4.40 16.39 8.12
N GLN A 53 4.46 17.14 9.22
CA GLN A 53 4.70 18.57 9.23
C GLN A 53 6.21 18.84 9.41
N TYR A 54 6.87 19.33 8.36
CA TYR A 54 8.29 19.65 8.37
C TYR A 54 8.62 20.75 7.35
N ASP A 55 9.79 21.36 7.44
CA ASP A 55 10.28 22.30 6.44
C ASP A 55 10.80 21.57 5.20
N SER A 56 9.91 21.38 4.23
CA SER A 56 10.20 20.69 2.98
C SER A 56 11.13 21.46 2.02
N GLU A 57 11.42 22.72 2.30
CA GLU A 57 12.38 23.50 1.53
C GLU A 57 13.82 23.15 1.91
N GLN A 58 14.06 22.91 3.19
CA GLN A 58 15.39 22.67 3.75
C GLN A 58 15.71 21.19 3.96
N TYR A 59 14.71 20.38 4.31
CA TYR A 59 14.92 19.01 4.72
C TYR A 59 14.26 18.00 3.78
N PHE A 60 14.87 16.83 3.73
CA PHE A 60 14.33 15.63 3.12
C PHE A 60 14.13 14.58 4.23
N ILE A 61 12.96 13.96 4.25
CA ILE A 61 12.63 12.94 5.26
C ILE A 61 12.49 11.57 4.61
N SER A 62 12.97 10.53 5.31
CA SER A 62 12.94 9.16 4.82
C SER A 62 12.95 8.14 5.95
N GLY A 63 12.86 6.86 5.61
CA GLY A 63 13.05 5.75 6.54
C GLY A 63 11.87 5.47 7.47
N PHE A 64 10.67 5.94 7.13
CA PHE A 64 9.45 5.69 7.89
C PHE A 64 8.37 5.01 7.04
N SER A 65 7.39 4.40 7.69
CA SER A 65 6.16 3.98 7.01
C SER A 65 5.24 5.17 6.82
N SER A 66 4.74 5.38 5.60
CA SER A 66 3.79 6.45 5.28
C SER A 66 2.39 6.21 5.83
N GLU A 67 2.11 5.01 6.32
CA GLU A 67 0.79 4.57 6.76
C GLU A 67 0.86 3.89 8.13
N VAL A 68 -0.22 4.01 8.90
CA VAL A 68 -0.39 3.36 10.20
C VAL A 68 -1.77 2.75 10.33
N THR A 69 -1.90 1.85 11.30
CA THR A 69 -3.18 1.30 11.73
C THR A 69 -3.72 2.10 12.92
N VAL A 70 -4.98 2.48 12.86
CA VAL A 70 -5.66 3.22 13.93
C VAL A 70 -6.82 2.39 14.50
N PHE A 71 -6.82 2.20 15.80
CA PHE A 71 -7.92 1.58 16.53
C PHE A 71 -8.87 2.67 17.02
N LEU A 72 -10.10 2.65 16.53
CA LEU A 72 -11.17 3.58 16.90
C LEU A 72 -12.12 2.89 17.86
N THR A 73 -12.43 3.56 18.97
CA THR A 73 -13.35 3.05 19.99
C THR A 73 -14.39 4.11 20.32
N GLY A 74 -15.66 3.72 20.36
CA GLY A 74 -16.75 4.63 20.68
C GLY A 74 -18.10 3.95 20.84
N SER A 75 -19.08 4.67 21.38
CA SER A 75 -20.45 4.17 21.58
C SER A 75 -21.37 4.42 20.38
N ASN A 76 -21.04 5.39 19.53
CA ASN A 76 -21.84 5.72 18.36
C ASN A 76 -21.34 4.98 17.11
N ARG A 77 -22.07 3.93 16.71
CA ARG A 77 -21.75 3.11 15.54
C ARG A 77 -21.73 3.90 14.23
N VAL A 78 -22.61 4.91 14.09
CA VAL A 78 -22.71 5.68 12.84
C VAL A 78 -21.47 6.56 12.67
N THR A 79 -21.07 7.26 13.72
CA THR A 79 -19.84 8.06 13.71
C THR A 79 -18.62 7.18 13.50
N LEU A 80 -18.58 6.02 14.16
CA LEU A 80 -17.48 5.05 13.99
C LEU A 80 -17.38 4.54 12.55
N ALA A 81 -18.50 4.19 11.92
CA ALA A 81 -18.57 3.73 10.54
C ALA A 81 -18.17 4.83 9.54
N SER A 82 -18.54 6.09 9.81
CA SER A 82 -18.14 7.24 8.99
C SER A 82 -16.63 7.45 8.98
N GLU A 83 -15.95 7.25 10.10
CA GLU A 83 -14.50 7.41 10.21
C GLU A 83 -13.71 6.24 9.59
N MET A 84 -14.33 5.10 9.35
CA MET A 84 -13.71 3.97 8.65
C MET A 84 -13.54 4.22 7.15
N GLN A 85 -14.42 5.00 6.55
CA GLN A 85 -14.37 5.30 5.12
C GLN A 85 -13.43 6.48 4.86
N GLU A 86 -12.48 6.32 3.97
CA GLU A 86 -11.52 7.37 3.63
C GLU A 86 -12.19 8.67 3.16
N SER A 87 -13.26 8.57 2.35
CA SER A 87 -13.99 9.73 1.81
C SER A 87 -14.75 10.56 2.86
N THR A 88 -15.10 9.97 4.00
CA THR A 88 -15.87 10.64 5.07
C THR A 88 -15.08 10.82 6.36
N ARG A 89 -13.87 10.26 6.42
CA ARG A 89 -12.96 10.36 7.56
C ARG A 89 -12.60 11.80 7.84
N LYS A 90 -12.74 12.20 9.11
CA LYS A 90 -12.39 13.54 9.59
C LYS A 90 -11.07 13.56 10.35
N PHE A 91 -10.78 12.49 11.08
CA PHE A 91 -9.52 12.43 11.82
C PHE A 91 -8.33 12.29 10.88
N LYS A 92 -7.20 12.86 11.30
CA LYS A 92 -5.90 12.75 10.63
C LYS A 92 -4.87 12.27 11.64
N VAL A 93 -3.88 11.56 11.15
CA VAL A 93 -2.70 11.19 11.93
C VAL A 93 -1.57 12.10 11.52
N THR A 94 -1.02 12.87 12.46
CA THR A 94 0.02 13.86 12.20
C THR A 94 1.29 13.52 12.96
N ALA A 95 2.43 13.84 12.36
CA ALA A 95 3.74 13.81 12.99
C ALA A 95 4.41 15.19 12.84
N ASP A 96 4.71 15.84 13.95
CA ASP A 96 5.33 17.17 13.95
C ASP A 96 6.86 17.07 14.02
N LEU A 97 7.50 17.46 12.91
CA LEU A 97 8.94 17.56 12.75
C LEU A 97 9.40 19.02 12.54
N THR A 98 8.58 20.01 12.85
CA THR A 98 8.94 21.44 12.64
C THR A 98 10.14 21.87 13.45
N GLN A 99 10.41 21.22 14.59
CA GLN A 99 11.59 21.46 15.45
C GLN A 99 12.68 20.40 15.29
N ALA A 100 12.54 19.52 14.28
CA ALA A 100 13.49 18.44 14.06
C ALA A 100 14.83 18.97 13.55
N THR A 101 15.91 18.37 14.03
CA THR A 101 17.27 18.57 13.53
C THR A 101 17.71 17.39 12.66
N GLU A 102 18.79 17.56 11.89
CA GLU A 102 19.33 16.47 11.08
C GLU A 102 19.67 15.24 11.95
N GLY A 103 19.36 14.06 11.43
CA GLY A 103 19.63 12.78 12.09
C GLY A 103 18.43 11.84 12.06
N THR A 104 18.55 10.74 12.79
CA THR A 104 17.45 9.78 12.99
C THR A 104 16.76 10.11 14.30
N ILE A 105 15.48 10.41 14.22
CA ILE A 105 14.67 10.84 15.36
C ILE A 105 13.41 9.97 15.49
N GLU A 106 12.94 9.81 16.72
CA GLU A 106 11.68 9.16 17.03
C GLU A 106 10.62 10.22 17.33
N VAL A 107 9.50 10.18 16.60
CA VAL A 107 8.43 11.19 16.66
C VAL A 107 7.12 10.53 17.06
N PRO A 108 6.40 11.06 18.06
CA PRO A 108 5.09 10.59 18.43
C PRO A 108 4.06 10.94 17.34
N LEU A 109 3.11 10.04 17.12
CA LEU A 109 1.95 10.30 16.27
C LEU A 109 0.82 10.91 17.09
N THR A 110 0.25 11.99 16.57
CA THR A 110 -0.91 12.68 17.13
C THR A 110 -2.12 12.46 16.24
N ILE A 111 -3.29 12.23 16.85
CA ILE A 111 -4.54 12.09 16.12
C ILE A 111 -5.33 13.38 16.28
N GLU A 112 -5.54 14.06 15.17
CA GLU A 112 -6.25 15.34 15.12
C GLU A 112 -7.67 15.18 14.54
N ASN A 113 -8.54 16.15 14.82
CA ASN A 113 -9.92 16.23 14.31
C ASN A 113 -10.77 14.99 14.60
N LEU A 114 -10.49 14.30 15.72
CA LEU A 114 -11.27 13.15 16.14
C LEU A 114 -12.67 13.59 16.59
N PRO A 115 -13.77 13.04 16.04
CA PRO A 115 -15.12 13.34 16.46
C PRO A 115 -15.34 13.06 17.96
N SER A 116 -16.14 13.90 18.59
CA SER A 116 -16.47 13.75 20.02
C SER A 116 -17.15 12.39 20.28
N GLY A 117 -16.79 11.77 21.40
CA GLY A 117 -17.29 10.44 21.78
C GLY A 117 -16.56 9.25 21.14
N LEU A 118 -15.51 9.51 20.35
CA LEU A 118 -14.54 8.51 19.91
C LEU A 118 -13.22 8.65 20.65
N THR A 119 -12.55 7.54 20.83
CA THR A 119 -11.14 7.45 21.22
C THR A 119 -10.39 6.75 20.10
N ALA A 120 -9.18 7.18 19.82
CA ALA A 120 -8.34 6.62 18.77
C ALA A 120 -6.93 6.35 19.29
N VAL A 121 -6.34 5.25 18.85
CA VAL A 121 -4.96 4.88 19.16
C VAL A 121 -4.27 4.43 17.88
N ALA A 122 -3.20 5.09 17.52
CA ALA A 122 -2.36 4.69 16.38
C ALA A 122 -1.39 3.57 16.79
N THR A 123 -1.14 2.66 15.87
CA THR A 123 -0.15 1.60 16.03
C THR A 123 0.73 1.54 14.79
N PRO A 124 2.02 1.82 14.92
CA PRO A 124 2.74 2.22 16.12
C PRO A 124 2.33 3.63 16.62
N GLN A 125 2.57 3.94 17.90
CA GLN A 125 2.31 5.27 18.48
C GLN A 125 3.40 6.30 18.14
N LYS A 126 4.54 5.82 17.69
CA LYS A 126 5.70 6.62 17.30
C LYS A 126 6.31 6.05 16.03
N ILE A 127 6.89 6.90 15.24
CA ILE A 127 7.66 6.53 14.04
C ILE A 127 9.11 7.00 14.16
N THR A 128 10.01 6.23 13.57
CA THR A 128 11.40 6.64 13.40
C THR A 128 11.55 7.26 12.03
N VAL A 129 12.07 8.48 11.97
CA VAL A 129 12.24 9.25 10.72
C VAL A 129 13.69 9.69 10.61
N LYS A 130 14.30 9.50 9.44
CA LYS A 130 15.58 10.08 9.09
C LYS A 130 15.34 11.44 8.44
N VAL A 131 15.86 12.49 9.06
CA VAL A 131 15.86 13.88 8.58
C VAL A 131 17.24 14.22 8.07
N GLY A 132 17.36 14.60 6.81
CA GLY A 132 18.62 15.02 6.21
C GLY A 132 18.44 16.33 5.44
N LYS A 133 19.54 17.03 5.20
CA LYS A 133 19.53 18.24 4.38
C LYS A 133 19.14 17.90 2.95
N LYS A 134 18.12 18.58 2.42
CA LYS A 134 17.62 18.39 1.06
C LYS A 134 18.68 18.83 0.04
N VAL A 135 19.01 17.94 -0.88
CA VAL A 135 19.93 18.20 -1.99
C VAL A 135 19.32 17.64 -3.26
N THR A 136 19.44 18.40 -4.35
CA THR A 136 19.03 17.96 -5.68
C THR A 136 20.25 17.80 -6.58
N ARG A 137 20.28 16.71 -7.33
CA ARG A 137 21.28 16.45 -8.37
C ARG A 137 20.57 16.35 -9.71
N ASP A 138 20.95 17.22 -10.64
CA ASP A 138 20.40 17.26 -11.99
C ASP A 138 21.21 16.40 -12.97
N ASN A 139 20.60 16.10 -14.10
CA ASN A 139 21.22 15.38 -15.21
C ASN A 139 21.74 13.97 -14.87
N VAL A 140 21.06 13.27 -13.95
CA VAL A 140 21.39 11.87 -13.62
C VAL A 140 20.90 10.96 -14.75
N PRO A 141 21.77 10.09 -15.32
CA PRO A 141 21.38 9.24 -16.43
C PRO A 141 20.40 8.14 -15.99
N VAL A 142 19.46 7.82 -16.88
CA VAL A 142 18.47 6.75 -16.70
C VAL A 142 18.88 5.53 -17.51
N VAL A 143 18.85 4.37 -16.89
CA VAL A 143 19.14 3.08 -17.50
C VAL A 143 17.88 2.23 -17.51
N PRO A 144 17.39 1.73 -18.67
CA PRO A 144 16.26 0.83 -18.70
C PRO A 144 16.63 -0.52 -18.06
N GLN A 145 15.72 -1.06 -17.25
CA GLN A 145 15.87 -2.38 -16.61
C GLN A 145 14.63 -3.22 -16.88
N ILE A 146 14.84 -4.39 -17.50
CA ILE A 146 13.80 -5.38 -17.80
C ILE A 146 14.27 -6.70 -17.21
N ASP A 147 13.40 -7.36 -16.45
CA ASP A 147 13.70 -8.70 -15.95
C ASP A 147 13.55 -9.72 -17.06
N SER A 148 14.46 -10.68 -17.12
CA SER A 148 14.44 -11.75 -18.12
C SER A 148 13.16 -12.60 -18.06
N SER A 149 12.53 -12.71 -16.89
CA SER A 149 11.26 -13.42 -16.71
C SER A 149 10.07 -12.72 -17.38
N GLN A 150 10.21 -11.44 -17.71
CA GLN A 150 9.18 -10.63 -18.39
C GLN A 150 9.28 -10.69 -19.92
N ILE A 151 10.25 -11.42 -20.46
CA ILE A 151 10.50 -11.53 -21.91
C ILE A 151 10.02 -12.90 -22.38
N ASP A 152 9.16 -12.94 -23.42
CA ASP A 152 8.72 -14.19 -24.04
C ASP A 152 9.93 -14.88 -24.72
N GLU A 153 10.06 -16.20 -24.56
CA GLU A 153 11.15 -16.99 -25.12
C GLU A 153 11.21 -16.98 -26.68
N LYS A 154 10.12 -16.57 -27.32
CA LYS A 154 9.99 -16.50 -28.77
C LYS A 154 10.47 -15.17 -29.37
N ILE A 155 10.93 -14.24 -28.55
CA ILE A 155 11.39 -12.93 -29.01
C ILE A 155 12.81 -12.65 -28.52
N ILE A 156 13.48 -11.76 -29.27
CA ILE A 156 14.76 -11.17 -28.88
C ILE A 156 14.56 -9.66 -28.82
N ILE A 157 15.05 -9.03 -27.77
CA ILE A 157 15.07 -7.57 -27.67
C ILE A 157 16.18 -7.04 -28.58
N GLU A 158 15.82 -6.20 -29.55
CA GLU A 158 16.77 -5.53 -30.43
C GLU A 158 17.25 -4.20 -29.83
N ARG A 159 16.32 -3.44 -29.22
CA ARG A 159 16.59 -2.12 -28.66
C ARG A 159 15.64 -1.79 -27.54
N VAL A 160 16.17 -1.15 -26.49
CA VAL A 160 15.40 -0.51 -25.43
C VAL A 160 15.78 0.96 -25.36
N THR A 161 14.81 1.84 -25.36
CA THR A 161 15.02 3.28 -25.22
C THR A 161 14.04 3.86 -24.20
N VAL A 162 14.45 4.92 -23.52
CA VAL A 162 13.62 5.73 -22.63
C VAL A 162 13.51 7.15 -23.18
N SER A 163 12.38 7.80 -22.97
CA SER A 163 12.16 9.16 -23.47
C SER A 163 13.00 10.18 -22.69
N ASP A 164 13.11 9.98 -21.38
CA ASP A 164 13.89 10.83 -20.50
C ASP A 164 15.23 10.14 -20.18
N GLU A 165 16.27 10.51 -20.91
CA GLU A 165 17.62 9.95 -20.72
C GLU A 165 18.30 10.48 -19.47
N LYS A 166 17.84 11.64 -18.96
CA LYS A 166 18.38 12.32 -17.78
C LYS A 166 17.25 12.89 -16.94
N VAL A 167 17.39 12.79 -15.63
CA VAL A 167 16.40 13.24 -14.66
C VAL A 167 17.05 13.98 -13.50
N SER A 168 16.23 14.72 -12.73
CA SER A 168 16.64 15.36 -11.48
C SER A 168 16.26 14.47 -10.30
N VAL A 169 17.17 14.29 -9.36
CA VAL A 169 16.99 13.44 -8.18
C VAL A 169 17.19 14.26 -6.93
N THR A 170 16.19 14.26 -6.05
CA THR A 170 16.22 14.96 -4.77
C THR A 170 16.19 13.94 -3.63
N SER A 171 17.09 14.08 -2.68
CA SER A 171 17.15 13.27 -1.45
C SER A 171 18.02 13.97 -0.40
N ASP A 172 18.38 13.29 0.67
CA ASP A 172 19.44 13.74 1.57
C ASP A 172 20.84 13.48 0.98
N ALA A 173 21.82 14.25 1.42
CA ALA A 173 23.19 14.21 0.88
C ALA A 173 23.84 12.81 0.98
N ASP A 174 23.59 12.09 2.09
CA ASP A 174 24.12 10.74 2.31
C ASP A 174 23.52 9.74 1.33
N THR A 175 22.22 9.81 1.11
CA THR A 175 21.49 8.94 0.19
C THR A 175 21.93 9.21 -1.25
N LEU A 176 22.04 10.49 -1.65
CA LEU A 176 22.54 10.88 -2.99
C LEU A 176 23.94 10.35 -3.27
N SER A 177 24.81 10.27 -2.24
CA SER A 177 26.16 9.74 -2.40
C SER A 177 26.21 8.23 -2.68
N LYS A 178 25.17 7.49 -2.28
CA LYS A 178 25.05 6.04 -2.45
C LYS A 178 24.40 5.65 -3.77
N ILE A 179 23.74 6.58 -4.46
CA ILE A 179 23.10 6.31 -5.74
C ILE A 179 24.15 5.94 -6.78
N ASP A 180 24.03 4.75 -7.34
CA ASP A 180 24.83 4.29 -8.46
C ASP A 180 24.21 4.74 -9.79
N ARG A 181 22.91 4.47 -9.98
CA ARG A 181 22.17 4.79 -11.20
C ARG A 181 20.66 4.96 -10.94
N ILE A 182 19.97 5.56 -11.89
CA ILE A 182 18.50 5.57 -11.95
C ILE A 182 18.08 4.51 -12.95
N VAL A 183 17.14 3.68 -12.55
CA VAL A 183 16.59 2.61 -13.40
C VAL A 183 15.15 2.89 -13.77
N ALA A 184 14.81 2.71 -15.05
CA ALA A 184 13.44 2.65 -15.53
C ALA A 184 12.99 1.19 -15.50
N VAL A 185 12.11 0.83 -14.56
CA VAL A 185 11.75 -0.55 -14.27
C VAL A 185 10.44 -0.92 -14.94
N LEU A 186 10.44 -1.98 -15.76
CA LEU A 186 9.21 -2.50 -16.32
C LEU A 186 8.35 -3.09 -15.19
N PRO A 187 7.06 -2.67 -15.01
CA PRO A 187 6.19 -3.23 -13.99
C PRO A 187 6.06 -4.75 -14.11
N THR A 188 6.04 -5.46 -12.98
CA THR A 188 5.98 -6.95 -12.95
C THR A 188 4.70 -7.53 -13.55
N SER A 189 3.65 -6.73 -13.70
CA SER A 189 2.41 -7.10 -14.37
C SER A 189 2.53 -7.14 -15.91
N GLU A 190 3.58 -6.54 -16.47
CA GLU A 190 3.79 -6.43 -17.90
C GLU A 190 4.69 -7.56 -18.42
N GLN A 191 4.30 -8.14 -19.54
CA GLN A 191 5.12 -9.11 -20.29
C GLN A 191 5.34 -8.62 -21.70
N ILE A 192 6.57 -8.72 -22.16
CA ILE A 192 6.96 -8.33 -23.52
C ILE A 192 6.84 -9.55 -24.44
N THR A 193 5.79 -9.55 -25.27
CA THR A 193 5.54 -10.57 -26.30
C THR A 193 5.75 -10.04 -27.72
N VAL A 194 5.67 -8.71 -27.86
CA VAL A 194 5.85 -7.93 -29.09
C VAL A 194 6.49 -6.59 -28.72
N ASN A 195 6.66 -5.71 -29.69
CA ASN A 195 7.10 -4.35 -29.38
C ASN A 195 6.26 -3.71 -28.28
N TYR A 196 6.92 -3.14 -27.28
CA TYR A 196 6.30 -2.51 -26.12
C TYR A 196 6.53 -0.99 -26.15
N SER A 197 5.54 -0.22 -25.73
CA SER A 197 5.67 1.21 -25.47
C SER A 197 4.71 1.59 -24.35
N GLY A 198 5.26 1.97 -23.20
CA GLY A 198 4.46 2.31 -22.01
C GLY A 198 5.20 3.20 -21.02
N SER A 199 4.45 3.81 -20.09
CA SER A 199 5.01 4.56 -18.98
C SER A 199 5.54 3.59 -17.93
N VAL A 200 6.75 3.84 -17.44
CA VAL A 200 7.41 3.03 -16.43
C VAL A 200 7.96 3.92 -15.32
N PRO A 201 7.88 3.49 -14.04
CA PRO A 201 8.39 4.23 -12.92
C PRO A 201 9.93 4.26 -12.92
N LEU A 202 10.47 5.34 -12.38
CA LEU A 202 11.90 5.53 -12.16
C LEU A 202 12.26 5.24 -10.70
N GLN A 203 13.38 4.56 -10.49
CA GLN A 203 13.88 4.22 -9.17
C GLN A 203 15.38 4.50 -9.08
N ALA A 204 15.81 5.07 -7.95
CA ALA A 204 17.23 5.20 -7.64
C ALA A 204 17.73 3.94 -6.96
N VAL A 205 18.83 3.38 -7.44
CA VAL A 205 19.41 2.18 -6.86
C VAL A 205 20.87 2.38 -6.50
N ASP A 206 21.31 1.66 -5.46
CA ASP A 206 22.70 1.57 -5.07
C ASP A 206 23.49 0.57 -5.91
N LYS A 207 24.75 0.39 -5.60
CA LYS A 207 25.64 -0.58 -6.27
C LYS A 207 25.18 -2.04 -6.13
N ASN A 208 24.37 -2.35 -5.12
CA ASN A 208 23.85 -3.69 -4.87
C ASN A 208 22.45 -3.89 -5.50
N GLY A 209 21.89 -2.84 -6.11
CA GLY A 209 20.53 -2.86 -6.65
C GLY A 209 19.45 -2.58 -5.64
N ALA A 210 19.78 -2.17 -4.41
CA ALA A 210 18.79 -1.79 -3.41
C ALA A 210 18.20 -0.41 -3.73
N VAL A 211 16.88 -0.30 -3.65
CA VAL A 211 16.15 0.94 -3.91
C VAL A 211 16.38 1.94 -2.78
N LEU A 212 16.73 3.16 -3.15
CA LEU A 212 16.99 4.25 -2.22
C LEU A 212 15.82 5.24 -2.18
N PRO A 213 15.50 5.81 -1.00
CA PRO A 213 14.44 6.80 -0.86
C PRO A 213 14.82 8.12 -1.53
N THR A 214 14.16 8.43 -2.64
CA THR A 214 14.44 9.62 -3.45
C THR A 214 13.15 10.14 -4.09
N VAL A 215 13.13 11.42 -4.40
CA VAL A 215 12.14 12.02 -5.30
C VAL A 215 12.81 12.25 -6.64
N ILE A 216 12.28 11.63 -7.70
CA ILE A 216 12.81 11.73 -9.07
C ILE A 216 11.83 12.56 -9.89
N THR A 217 12.34 13.50 -10.67
CA THR A 217 11.53 14.37 -11.53
C THR A 217 12.04 14.30 -12.97
N PRO A 218 11.20 13.85 -13.93
CA PRO A 218 9.88 13.25 -13.75
C PRO A 218 9.94 11.90 -13.01
N PHE A 219 8.84 11.46 -12.37
CA PHE A 219 8.80 10.20 -11.62
C PHE A 219 8.60 8.96 -12.50
N GLU A 220 8.13 9.16 -13.72
CA GLU A 220 7.92 8.14 -14.75
C GLU A 220 8.55 8.59 -16.07
N THR A 221 8.89 7.63 -16.92
CA THR A 221 9.33 7.86 -18.30
C THR A 221 8.69 6.86 -19.25
N THR A 222 8.60 7.19 -20.55
CA THR A 222 8.13 6.23 -21.55
C THR A 222 9.27 5.33 -21.98
N MET A 223 9.12 4.03 -21.74
CA MET A 223 10.01 2.99 -22.23
C MET A 223 9.49 2.43 -23.56
N LYS A 224 10.37 2.33 -24.56
CA LYS A 224 10.10 1.66 -25.84
C LYS A 224 11.04 0.47 -26.00
N VAL A 225 10.46 -0.70 -26.25
CA VAL A 225 11.19 -1.94 -26.49
C VAL A 225 10.87 -2.41 -27.91
N THR A 226 11.88 -2.53 -28.74
CA THR A 226 11.77 -3.12 -30.08
C THR A 226 12.22 -4.56 -30.03
N THR A 227 11.38 -5.46 -30.54
CA THR A 227 11.61 -6.90 -30.48
C THR A 227 11.63 -7.51 -31.86
N LYS A 228 12.27 -8.68 -31.96
CA LYS A 228 12.29 -9.52 -33.18
C LYS A 228 11.94 -10.95 -32.81
N ALA A 229 11.10 -11.60 -33.61
CA ALA A 229 10.75 -12.97 -33.42
C ALA A 229 11.97 -13.89 -33.66
N VAL A 230 12.16 -14.86 -32.78
CA VAL A 230 13.13 -15.93 -32.97
C VAL A 230 12.62 -16.82 -34.09
N ARG A 231 13.33 -16.88 -35.24
CA ARG A 231 13.01 -17.84 -36.27
C ARG A 231 13.46 -19.23 -35.79
N THR A 232 12.52 -20.04 -35.37
CA THR A 232 12.78 -21.48 -35.17
C THR A 232 12.99 -22.09 -36.56
N THR A 233 14.21 -22.34 -36.96
CA THR A 233 14.52 -23.09 -38.17
C THR A 233 14.15 -24.53 -37.88
N SER A 234 12.92 -24.93 -38.22
CA SER A 234 12.55 -26.34 -38.30
C SER A 234 13.30 -26.93 -39.46
N SER A 235 14.41 -27.58 -39.19
CA SER A 235 15.09 -28.44 -40.16
C SER A 235 14.22 -29.68 -40.42
N THR A 236 13.35 -29.58 -41.40
CA THR A 236 12.68 -30.74 -41.97
C THR A 236 13.73 -31.56 -42.71
N THR A 237 14.25 -32.57 -42.06
CA THR A 237 15.08 -33.60 -42.71
C THR A 237 14.17 -34.43 -43.62
N THR A 238 14.13 -34.08 -44.90
CA THR A 238 13.50 -34.90 -45.91
C THR A 238 14.45 -36.10 -46.16
N THR A 239 14.13 -37.24 -45.57
CA THR A 239 14.77 -38.51 -45.86
C THR A 239 14.27 -38.95 -47.22
N SER A 240 15.07 -38.73 -48.27
CA SER A 240 14.88 -39.32 -49.57
C SER A 240 15.28 -40.80 -49.53
N ASN A 241 14.31 -41.68 -49.44
CA ASN A 241 14.50 -43.10 -49.71
C ASN A 241 14.56 -43.31 -51.20
N THR A 242 15.79 -43.58 -51.70
CA THR A 242 16.05 -44.15 -53.00
C THR A 242 15.81 -45.64 -52.88
N SER A 243 14.85 -46.20 -53.59
CA SER A 243 14.86 -47.64 -53.99
C SER A 243 14.63 -47.74 -55.47
N SER A 244 15.68 -48.13 -56.12
CA SER A 244 15.72 -48.58 -57.47
C SER A 244 14.95 -49.90 -57.64
N THR A 245 14.12 -50.05 -58.63
CA THR A 245 14.04 -51.37 -59.38
C THR A 245 13.43 -51.09 -60.77
N GLU A 246 14.13 -51.69 -61.69
CA GLU A 246 13.98 -51.75 -63.14
C GLU A 246 12.66 -52.33 -63.64
N ASN A 247 12.26 -51.90 -64.74
CA ASN A 247 12.13 -52.70 -65.97
C ASN A 247 10.80 -52.67 -66.75
N SER A 248 10.98 -52.43 -67.97
CA SER A 248 10.34 -52.99 -69.20
C SER A 248 9.02 -52.39 -69.72
N SER A 249 9.25 -51.71 -70.82
CA SER A 249 8.68 -51.94 -72.15
C SER A 249 7.25 -51.79 -72.46
N THR A 250 7.01 -50.99 -73.48
CA THR A 250 6.32 -51.28 -74.76
C THR A 250 5.00 -50.51 -75.00
N THR A 251 5.10 -49.71 -76.03
CA THR A 251 4.28 -49.58 -77.23
C THR A 251 2.94 -48.78 -77.16
N ALA A 252 3.01 -47.74 -77.92
CA ALA A 252 2.14 -47.35 -79.01
C ALA A 252 0.78 -46.72 -78.75
N ALA A 253 0.67 -45.61 -79.42
CA ALA A 253 -0.33 -45.18 -80.36
C ALA A 253 -1.49 -44.33 -79.78
N GLU A 254 -1.46 -43.08 -80.22
CA GLU A 254 -2.46 -42.47 -81.12
C GLU A 254 -3.86 -42.28 -80.59
N THR A 255 -4.42 -41.14 -80.47
CA THR A 255 -5.07 -40.40 -81.52
C THR A 255 -6.01 -39.32 -80.86
N LYS A 256 -5.84 -38.12 -81.33
CA LYS A 256 -6.85 -37.12 -81.77
C LYS A 256 -8.13 -36.86 -81.03
N SER A 257 -8.29 -35.61 -80.82
CA SER A 257 -9.28 -34.65 -81.30
C SER A 257 -10.40 -34.22 -80.32
N GLU A 258 -10.44 -32.93 -80.16
CA GLU A 258 -11.57 -32.01 -80.44
C GLU A 258 -12.85 -32.21 -79.61
N SER A 259 -13.12 -31.27 -78.82
CA SER A 259 -14.04 -30.15 -79.01
C SER A 259 -13.96 -29.21 -77.83
#